data_cce5a9c341dfbecff24770abd4e35265
#
_entry.id   cce5a9c341dfbecff24770abd4e35265
#
_cell.length_a   1.000
_cell.length_b   1.000
_cell.length_c   1.000
_cell.angle_alpha   90.00
_cell.angle_beta   90.00
_cell.angle_gamma   90.00
#
_symmetry.space_group_name_H-M   'P 1'
#
loop_
_entity.id
_entity.type
_entity.pdbx_description
1 polymer ?
#
loop_
_entity_poly.entity_id
_entity_poly.type
_entity_poly.pdbx_seq_one_letter_code
_entity_poly.pdbx_strand_id
1 'polypeptide(L)'
;MKKILFLITFSLFTLLSYSQLPNINLKDVNGNTKNLSKFSNNGNPIIISFWATWCKPCKAELNTIAEEYDDWVDETGVKLIAISIDDARSSTRVEPYINAQGWEYMVLLDPNGDYKRAMNVNNVPHTFLVNGNGKIVWDHNNYSPGDEDELYEKLVKISK
;
A
#
# COMPACT_ATOMS: atom_id res chain seq x y z
N MET A 1 31.26 57.33 -7.35
CA MET A 1 31.11 56.17 -6.44
C MET A 1 29.84 55.45 -6.84
N LYS A 2 29.97 54.36 -7.62
CA LYS A 2 28.83 53.55 -8.10
C LYS A 2 28.55 52.43 -7.05
N LYS A 3 27.37 52.50 -6.41
CA LYS A 3 26.88 51.42 -5.52
C LYS A 3 26.33 50.30 -6.37
N ILE A 4 27.01 49.18 -6.40
CA ILE A 4 26.54 47.94 -7.01
C ILE A 4 25.59 47.26 -6.02
N LEU A 5 24.30 47.25 -6.34
CA LEU A 5 23.26 46.56 -5.57
C LEU A 5 23.24 45.08 -6.01
N PHE A 6 23.77 44.21 -5.15
CA PHE A 6 23.76 42.75 -5.36
C PHE A 6 22.34 42.23 -5.00
N LEU A 7 21.51 41.99 -6.01
CA LEU A 7 20.24 41.30 -5.84
C LEU A 7 20.51 39.80 -5.72
N ILE A 8 20.50 39.28 -4.48
CA ILE A 8 20.52 37.85 -4.18
C ILE A 8 19.09 37.33 -4.46
N THR A 9 18.85 36.73 -5.62
CA THR A 9 17.63 35.98 -5.90
C THR A 9 17.72 34.66 -5.13
N PHE A 10 17.06 34.59 -3.97
CA PHE A 10 16.87 33.35 -3.21
C PHE A 10 15.83 32.49 -3.97
N SER A 11 16.33 31.60 -4.83
CA SER A 11 15.48 30.59 -5.51
C SER A 11 14.99 29.60 -4.47
N LEU A 12 13.72 29.72 -4.08
CA LEU A 12 13.03 28.77 -3.20
C LEU A 12 12.80 27.47 -3.97
N PHE A 13 13.77 26.57 -3.91
CA PHE A 13 13.66 25.22 -4.44
C PHE A 13 12.74 24.43 -3.50
N THR A 14 11.43 24.42 -3.80
CA THR A 14 10.49 23.56 -3.08
C THR A 14 10.82 22.11 -3.43
N LEU A 15 11.52 21.43 -2.52
CA LEU A 15 11.71 19.99 -2.55
C LEU A 15 10.31 19.37 -2.38
N LEU A 16 9.72 18.95 -3.50
CA LEU A 16 8.55 18.08 -3.48
C LEU A 16 9.01 16.75 -2.87
N SER A 17 8.79 16.60 -1.55
CA SER A 17 9.02 15.35 -0.84
C SER A 17 8.00 14.33 -1.35
N TYR A 18 8.39 13.53 -2.32
CA TYR A 18 7.57 12.40 -2.74
C TYR A 18 7.68 11.33 -1.66
N SER A 19 6.56 10.92 -1.09
CA SER A 19 6.51 9.77 -0.18
C SER A 19 6.81 8.51 -0.99
N GLN A 20 8.02 8.00 -0.84
CA GLN A 20 8.44 6.72 -1.41
C GLN A 20 8.16 5.59 -0.43
N LEU A 21 7.94 4.39 -0.97
CA LEU A 21 7.75 3.19 -0.14
C LEU A 21 9.00 2.91 0.70
N PRO A 22 8.85 2.53 1.98
CA PRO A 22 9.97 2.27 2.88
C PRO A 22 10.88 1.14 2.39
N ASN A 23 12.20 1.33 2.56
CA ASN A 23 13.20 0.32 2.22
C ASN A 23 13.35 -0.69 3.38
N ILE A 24 12.30 -1.48 3.61
CA ILE A 24 12.24 -2.49 4.66
C ILE A 24 11.91 -3.84 4.01
N ASN A 25 12.58 -4.89 4.46
CA ASN A 25 12.34 -6.24 4.02
C ASN A 25 11.19 -6.86 4.84
N LEU A 26 10.18 -7.38 4.15
CA LEU A 26 9.11 -8.19 4.71
C LEU A 26 9.23 -9.62 4.19
N LYS A 27 8.60 -10.57 4.86
CA LYS A 27 8.47 -11.95 4.37
C LYS A 27 7.05 -12.21 3.91
N ASP A 28 6.90 -12.98 2.85
CA ASP A 28 5.61 -13.58 2.53
C ASP A 28 5.33 -14.80 3.43
N VAL A 29 4.13 -15.38 3.30
CA VAL A 29 3.71 -16.56 4.09
C VAL A 29 4.58 -17.80 3.81
N ASN A 30 5.27 -17.84 2.67
CA ASN A 30 6.20 -18.93 2.31
C ASN A 30 7.63 -18.66 2.78
N GLY A 31 7.88 -17.54 3.49
CA GLY A 31 9.19 -17.15 4.01
C GLY A 31 10.10 -16.42 3.01
N ASN A 32 9.64 -16.14 1.78
CA ASN A 32 10.42 -15.39 0.79
C ASN A 32 10.47 -13.91 1.17
N THR A 33 11.66 -13.32 1.05
CA THR A 33 11.86 -11.90 1.35
C THR A 33 11.41 -11.01 0.18
N LYS A 34 10.64 -9.99 0.47
CA LYS A 34 10.18 -8.96 -0.44
C LYS A 34 10.56 -7.57 0.08
N ASN A 35 10.91 -6.67 -0.83
CA ASN A 35 11.20 -5.28 -0.50
C ASN A 35 10.39 -4.37 -1.43
N LEU A 36 9.41 -3.67 -0.87
CA LEU A 36 8.46 -2.89 -1.66
C LEU A 36 9.05 -1.61 -2.25
N SER A 37 10.12 -1.06 -1.68
CA SER A 37 10.82 0.09 -2.30
C SER A 37 11.49 -0.26 -3.62
N LYS A 38 11.72 -1.55 -3.86
CA LYS A 38 12.33 -2.10 -5.10
C LYS A 38 11.30 -2.86 -5.94
N PHE A 39 10.07 -2.94 -5.46
CA PHE A 39 9.01 -3.65 -6.16
C PHE A 39 8.51 -2.83 -7.35
N SER A 40 8.51 -3.44 -8.52
CA SER A 40 7.96 -2.85 -9.73
C SER A 40 6.77 -3.68 -10.21
N ASN A 41 5.71 -2.99 -10.62
CA ASN A 41 4.58 -3.59 -11.31
C ASN A 41 4.55 -3.18 -12.79
N ASN A 42 5.72 -3.06 -13.43
CA ASN A 42 5.86 -2.73 -14.85
C ASN A 42 5.16 -1.41 -15.25
N GLY A 43 5.12 -0.44 -14.34
CA GLY A 43 4.46 0.84 -14.56
C GLY A 43 2.96 0.86 -14.20
N ASN A 44 2.38 -0.29 -13.82
CA ASN A 44 1.00 -0.37 -13.36
C ASN A 44 0.86 -0.02 -11.86
N PRO A 45 -0.34 0.36 -11.41
CA PRO A 45 -0.62 0.67 -10.02
C PRO A 45 -0.40 -0.49 -9.04
N ILE A 46 -0.23 -0.14 -7.76
CA ILE A 46 -0.16 -1.08 -6.64
C ILE A 46 -1.11 -0.59 -5.56
N ILE A 47 -1.90 -1.49 -5.00
CA ILE A 47 -2.66 -1.27 -3.75
C ILE A 47 -1.88 -1.93 -2.62
N ILE A 48 -1.69 -1.19 -1.51
CA ILE A 48 -1.11 -1.73 -0.28
C ILE A 48 -2.15 -1.56 0.83
N SER A 49 -2.67 -2.66 1.38
CA SER A 49 -3.62 -2.64 2.48
C SER A 49 -3.03 -3.28 3.74
N PHE A 50 -3.03 -2.55 4.85
CA PHE A 50 -2.64 -3.05 6.16
C PHE A 50 -3.83 -3.67 6.86
N TRP A 51 -3.67 -4.89 7.36
CA TRP A 51 -4.73 -5.67 7.97
C TRP A 51 -4.23 -6.58 9.09
N ALA A 52 -5.16 -7.28 9.75
CA ALA A 52 -4.84 -8.36 10.69
C ALA A 52 -5.96 -9.40 10.74
N THR A 53 -5.63 -10.62 11.17
CA THR A 53 -6.61 -11.71 11.29
C THR A 53 -7.72 -11.43 12.32
N TRP A 54 -7.45 -10.59 13.31
CA TRP A 54 -8.40 -10.13 14.33
C TRP A 54 -9.21 -8.90 13.91
N CYS A 55 -8.86 -8.26 12.79
CA CYS A 55 -9.51 -7.04 12.30
C CYS A 55 -10.70 -7.38 11.41
N LYS A 56 -11.93 -7.25 11.94
CA LYS A 56 -13.15 -7.57 11.19
C LYS A 56 -13.37 -6.67 9.96
N PRO A 57 -13.27 -5.32 10.03
CA PRO A 57 -13.43 -4.47 8.85
C PRO A 57 -12.35 -4.70 7.79
N CYS A 58 -11.09 -4.99 8.19
CA CYS A 58 -10.04 -5.32 7.23
C CYS A 58 -10.37 -6.57 6.39
N LYS A 59 -10.90 -7.60 7.06
CA LYS A 59 -11.33 -8.83 6.39
C LYS A 59 -12.50 -8.58 5.44
N ALA A 60 -13.41 -7.70 5.82
CA ALA A 60 -14.52 -7.31 4.94
C ALA A 60 -13.99 -6.62 3.68
N GLU A 61 -13.15 -5.57 3.82
CA GLU A 61 -12.51 -4.88 2.70
C GLU A 61 -11.80 -5.85 1.75
N LEU A 62 -10.87 -6.64 2.29
CA LEU A 62 -10.03 -7.52 1.48
C LEU A 62 -10.83 -8.67 0.83
N ASN A 63 -11.89 -9.15 1.47
CA ASN A 63 -12.77 -10.16 0.85
C ASN A 63 -13.60 -9.55 -0.28
N THR A 64 -14.15 -8.34 -0.10
CA THR A 64 -14.90 -7.66 -1.17
C THR A 64 -13.98 -7.38 -2.37
N ILE A 65 -12.75 -6.88 -2.13
CA ILE A 65 -11.79 -6.68 -3.22
C ILE A 65 -11.44 -8.02 -3.89
N ALA A 66 -11.31 -9.12 -3.15
CA ALA A 66 -10.97 -10.42 -3.71
C ALA A 66 -12.04 -10.95 -4.68
N GLU A 67 -13.32 -10.63 -4.47
CA GLU A 67 -14.42 -11.02 -5.36
C GLU A 67 -14.33 -10.34 -6.74
N GLU A 68 -13.74 -9.16 -6.83
CA GLU A 68 -13.62 -8.35 -8.05
C GLU A 68 -12.18 -8.24 -8.56
N TYR A 69 -11.23 -8.88 -7.89
CA TYR A 69 -9.80 -8.66 -8.11
C TYR A 69 -9.35 -8.98 -9.53
N ASP A 70 -9.86 -10.03 -10.12
CA ASP A 70 -9.52 -10.43 -11.49
C ASP A 70 -9.95 -9.37 -12.51
N ASP A 71 -11.15 -8.81 -12.35
CA ASP A 71 -11.65 -7.73 -13.21
C ASP A 71 -10.78 -6.46 -13.05
N TRP A 72 -10.38 -6.14 -11.82
CA TRP A 72 -9.48 -5.00 -11.55
C TRP A 72 -8.11 -5.20 -12.20
N VAL A 73 -7.56 -6.43 -12.13
CA VAL A 73 -6.28 -6.78 -12.77
C VAL A 73 -6.39 -6.68 -14.29
N ASP A 74 -7.44 -7.21 -14.88
CA ASP A 74 -7.64 -7.20 -16.33
C ASP A 74 -7.78 -5.77 -16.88
N GLU A 75 -8.46 -4.89 -16.15
CA GLU A 75 -8.65 -3.50 -16.61
C GLU A 75 -7.44 -2.61 -16.35
N THR A 76 -6.75 -2.76 -15.21
CA THR A 76 -5.77 -1.79 -14.73
C THR A 76 -4.35 -2.33 -14.58
N GLY A 77 -4.17 -3.64 -14.64
CA GLY A 77 -2.90 -4.30 -14.34
C GLY A 77 -2.46 -4.16 -12.87
N VAL A 78 -3.37 -3.80 -11.97
CA VAL A 78 -3.07 -3.56 -10.56
C VAL A 78 -2.51 -4.82 -9.87
N LYS A 79 -1.64 -4.60 -8.87
CA LYS A 79 -1.30 -5.63 -7.88
C LYS A 79 -1.73 -5.18 -6.50
N LEU A 80 -2.44 -6.05 -5.79
CA LEU A 80 -2.75 -5.87 -4.38
C LEU A 80 -1.70 -6.57 -3.52
N ILE A 81 -1.22 -5.86 -2.51
CA ILE A 81 -0.27 -6.36 -1.50
C ILE A 81 -0.91 -6.12 -0.14
N ALA A 82 -1.38 -7.19 0.51
CA ALA A 82 -1.94 -7.15 1.84
C ALA A 82 -0.83 -7.37 2.88
N ILE A 83 -0.61 -6.38 3.78
CA ILE A 83 0.43 -6.46 4.81
C ILE A 83 -0.23 -6.76 6.14
N SER A 84 -0.03 -7.99 6.64
CA SER A 84 -0.51 -8.38 7.97
C SER A 84 0.35 -7.77 9.07
N ILE A 85 -0.31 -7.13 10.03
CA ILE A 85 0.30 -6.64 11.27
C ILE A 85 0.09 -7.59 12.46
N ASP A 86 -0.30 -8.84 12.18
CA ASP A 86 -0.36 -9.88 13.21
C ASP A 86 1.01 -10.06 13.85
N ASP A 87 1.10 -10.00 15.18
CA ASP A 87 2.34 -10.16 15.93
C ASP A 87 2.87 -11.61 15.84
N ALA A 88 4.03 -11.87 16.43
CA ALA A 88 4.65 -13.19 16.40
C ALA A 88 3.76 -14.32 16.95
N ARG A 89 2.77 -14.01 17.81
CA ARG A 89 1.84 -15.00 18.39
C ARG A 89 0.64 -15.26 17.49
N SER A 90 0.22 -14.28 16.71
CA SER A 90 -0.96 -14.36 15.85
C SER A 90 -0.64 -14.59 14.37
N SER A 91 0.59 -14.30 13.93
CA SER A 91 1.02 -14.42 12.52
C SER A 91 0.84 -15.83 11.92
N THR A 92 0.90 -16.88 12.76
CA THR A 92 0.62 -18.26 12.32
C THR A 92 -0.83 -18.49 11.84
N ARG A 93 -1.75 -17.55 12.12
CA ARG A 93 -3.15 -17.61 11.67
C ARG A 93 -3.33 -17.03 10.27
N VAL A 94 -2.34 -16.27 9.76
CA VAL A 94 -2.45 -15.56 8.48
C VAL A 94 -2.60 -16.56 7.33
N GLU A 95 -1.66 -17.49 7.17
CA GLU A 95 -1.67 -18.46 6.08
C GLU A 95 -2.95 -19.31 6.04
N PRO A 96 -3.40 -19.94 7.14
CA PRO A 96 -4.68 -20.67 7.14
C PRO A 96 -5.88 -19.79 6.75
N TYR A 97 -5.88 -18.51 7.17
CA TYR A 97 -6.97 -17.60 6.84
C TYR A 97 -7.00 -17.28 5.34
N ILE A 98 -5.88 -16.86 4.76
CA ILE A 98 -5.82 -16.50 3.33
C ILE A 98 -6.17 -17.67 2.43
N ASN A 99 -5.70 -18.89 2.79
CA ASN A 99 -6.03 -20.12 2.06
C ASN A 99 -7.53 -20.43 2.14
N ALA A 100 -8.16 -20.24 3.29
CA ALA A 100 -9.59 -20.47 3.46
C ALA A 100 -10.45 -19.44 2.70
N GLN A 101 -9.95 -18.22 2.49
CA GLN A 101 -10.63 -17.19 1.70
C GLN A 101 -10.32 -17.26 0.21
N GLY A 102 -9.31 -18.05 -0.20
CA GLY A 102 -8.89 -18.14 -1.60
C GLY A 102 -8.26 -16.86 -2.13
N TRP A 103 -7.57 -16.07 -1.27
CA TRP A 103 -6.92 -14.85 -1.74
C TRP A 103 -5.75 -15.17 -2.67
N GLU A 104 -5.75 -14.61 -3.87
CA GLU A 104 -4.72 -14.84 -4.89
C GLU A 104 -3.66 -13.73 -4.94
N TYR A 105 -3.88 -12.62 -4.24
CA TYR A 105 -2.92 -11.54 -4.17
C TYR A 105 -1.81 -11.77 -3.14
N MET A 106 -0.75 -10.96 -3.23
CA MET A 106 0.42 -11.08 -2.35
C MET A 106 0.08 -10.73 -0.91
N VAL A 107 0.44 -11.61 0.03
CA VAL A 107 0.35 -11.33 1.47
C VAL A 107 1.74 -11.32 2.09
N LEU A 108 2.06 -10.22 2.79
CA LEU A 108 3.32 -10.02 3.51
C LEU A 108 3.06 -9.92 5.01
N LEU A 109 4.09 -10.25 5.80
CA LEU A 109 4.03 -10.26 7.26
C LEU A 109 4.91 -9.16 7.84
N ASP A 110 4.35 -8.34 8.72
CA ASP A 110 5.02 -7.28 9.48
C ASP A 110 4.84 -7.50 11.00
N PRO A 111 5.33 -8.63 11.56
CA PRO A 111 5.04 -9.03 12.94
C PRO A 111 5.61 -8.09 14.00
N ASN A 112 6.59 -7.27 13.64
CA ASN A 112 7.18 -6.25 14.51
C ASN A 112 6.54 -4.87 14.30
N GLY A 113 5.72 -4.69 13.26
CA GLY A 113 5.13 -3.41 12.90
C GLY A 113 6.16 -2.39 12.36
N ASP A 114 7.29 -2.85 11.81
CA ASP A 114 8.34 -1.96 11.30
C ASP A 114 7.87 -1.21 10.06
N TYR A 115 7.26 -1.92 9.12
CA TYR A 115 6.70 -1.33 7.91
C TYR A 115 5.48 -0.46 8.21
N LYS A 116 4.60 -0.93 9.10
CA LYS A 116 3.46 -0.18 9.63
C LYS A 116 3.90 1.19 10.17
N ARG A 117 4.94 1.22 11.03
CA ARG A 117 5.47 2.49 11.59
C ARG A 117 6.07 3.38 10.52
N ALA A 118 6.86 2.81 9.60
CA ALA A 118 7.49 3.57 8.53
C ALA A 118 6.47 4.21 7.57
N MET A 119 5.30 3.57 7.38
CA MET A 119 4.18 4.09 6.60
C MET A 119 3.23 4.98 7.41
N ASN A 120 3.55 5.27 8.69
CA ASN A 120 2.72 6.07 9.61
C ASN A 120 1.28 5.53 9.77
N VAL A 121 1.10 4.21 9.70
CA VAL A 121 -0.19 3.55 9.90
C VAL A 121 -0.49 3.46 11.39
N ASN A 122 -1.55 4.12 11.85
CA ASN A 122 -1.97 4.07 13.25
C ASN A 122 -2.99 2.94 13.47
N ASN A 123 -4.03 2.90 12.68
CA ASN A 123 -5.13 1.94 12.76
C ASN A 123 -5.21 1.10 11.47
N VAL A 124 -5.90 -0.03 11.54
CA VAL A 124 -6.22 -0.88 10.39
C VAL A 124 -7.75 -1.05 10.28
N PRO A 125 -8.27 -1.21 9.05
CA PRO A 125 -7.57 -1.19 7.79
C PRO A 125 -7.02 0.19 7.44
N HIS A 126 -5.88 0.23 6.73
CA HIS A 126 -5.35 1.43 6.10
C HIS A 126 -4.84 1.04 4.73
N THR A 127 -5.45 1.59 3.70
CA THR A 127 -5.20 1.22 2.32
C THR A 127 -4.59 2.39 1.56
N PHE A 128 -3.52 2.13 0.83
CA PHE A 128 -2.77 3.08 0.02
C PHE A 128 -2.84 2.71 -1.44
N LEU A 129 -3.00 3.71 -2.31
CA LEU A 129 -2.87 3.56 -3.74
C LEU A 129 -1.55 4.18 -4.21
N VAL A 130 -0.75 3.35 -4.88
CA VAL A 130 0.58 3.70 -5.38
C VAL A 130 0.54 3.66 -6.90
N ASN A 131 0.99 4.73 -7.55
CA ASN A 131 1.03 4.77 -9.01
C ASN A 131 2.24 3.98 -9.58
N GLY A 132 2.28 3.81 -10.90
CA GLY A 132 3.33 3.07 -11.59
C GLY A 132 4.76 3.60 -11.40
N ASN A 133 4.92 4.82 -10.86
CA ASN A 133 6.22 5.41 -10.50
C ASN A 133 6.60 5.18 -9.02
N GLY A 134 5.85 4.38 -8.29
CA GLY A 134 6.11 4.09 -6.86
C GLY A 134 5.72 5.21 -5.90
N LYS A 135 4.91 6.19 -6.36
CA LYS A 135 4.44 7.30 -5.53
C LYS A 135 3.06 6.98 -4.96
N ILE A 136 2.89 7.17 -3.64
CA ILE A 136 1.58 7.15 -3.00
C ILE A 136 0.77 8.35 -3.50
N VAL A 137 -0.41 8.10 -4.06
CA VAL A 137 -1.28 9.12 -4.67
C VAL A 137 -2.62 9.26 -3.96
N TRP A 138 -2.98 8.29 -3.13
CA TRP A 138 -4.17 8.30 -2.30
C TRP A 138 -4.02 7.31 -1.15
N ASP A 139 -4.68 7.57 -0.05
CA ASP A 139 -4.83 6.65 1.07
C ASP A 139 -6.19 6.81 1.73
N HIS A 140 -6.67 5.73 2.35
CA HIS A 140 -7.91 5.67 3.10
C HIS A 140 -7.71 4.87 4.39
N ASN A 141 -8.25 5.39 5.49
CA ASN A 141 -8.17 4.77 6.80
C ASN A 141 -9.56 4.34 7.26
N ASN A 142 -9.70 3.12 7.76
CA ASN A 142 -10.96 2.46 8.07
C ASN A 142 -11.61 1.87 6.81
N TYR A 143 -12.74 1.17 6.98
CA TYR A 143 -13.54 0.62 5.89
C TYR A 143 -15.01 0.54 6.26
N SER A 144 -15.84 0.96 5.33
CA SER A 144 -17.28 0.75 5.30
C SER A 144 -17.67 0.17 3.95
N PRO A 145 -18.67 -0.71 3.84
CA PRO A 145 -19.12 -1.23 2.55
C PRO A 145 -19.45 -0.09 1.56
N GLY A 146 -18.85 -0.15 0.36
CA GLY A 146 -18.90 0.87 -0.66
C GLY A 146 -17.60 1.71 -0.79
N ASP A 147 -16.69 1.65 0.18
CA ASP A 147 -15.40 2.37 0.10
C ASP A 147 -14.49 1.75 -0.99
N GLU A 148 -14.69 0.47 -1.34
CA GLU A 148 -14.03 -0.21 -2.45
C GLU A 148 -14.35 0.44 -3.80
N ASP A 149 -15.55 0.98 -3.99
CA ASP A 149 -15.94 1.68 -5.22
C ASP A 149 -15.09 2.95 -5.41
N GLU A 150 -14.87 3.73 -4.34
CA GLU A 150 -13.99 4.90 -4.40
C GLU A 150 -12.55 4.51 -4.72
N LEU A 151 -12.03 3.45 -4.09
CA LEU A 151 -10.70 2.92 -4.38
C LEU A 151 -10.58 2.53 -5.86
N TYR A 152 -11.56 1.83 -6.39
CA TYR A 152 -11.60 1.42 -7.79
C TYR A 152 -11.63 2.62 -8.76
N GLU A 153 -12.48 3.62 -8.51
CA GLU A 153 -12.51 4.85 -9.31
C GLU A 153 -11.15 5.56 -9.36
N LYS A 154 -10.46 5.66 -8.21
CA LYS A 154 -9.11 6.23 -8.12
C LYS A 154 -8.09 5.38 -8.88
N LEU A 155 -8.18 4.04 -8.76
CA LEU A 155 -7.33 3.09 -9.44
C LEU A 155 -7.43 3.24 -10.95
N VAL A 156 -8.63 3.21 -11.52
CA VAL A 156 -8.88 3.37 -12.97
C VAL A 156 -8.36 4.73 -13.48
N LYS A 157 -8.47 5.78 -12.66
CA LYS A 157 -8.00 7.11 -13.03
C LYS A 157 -6.48 7.18 -13.21
N ILE A 158 -5.70 6.41 -12.46
CA ILE A 158 -4.22 6.45 -12.52
C ILE A 158 -3.61 5.36 -13.38
N SER A 159 -4.40 4.40 -13.88
CA SER A 159 -3.95 3.31 -14.77
C SER A 159 -3.99 3.69 -16.25
N LYS A 160 -4.57 4.84 -16.58
CA LYS A 160 -4.61 5.45 -17.94
C LYS A 160 -3.42 6.40 -18.11
#